data_f126f75b7fef7c69f0fb061ccc135f15
#
_entry.id   f126f75b7fef7c69f0fb061ccc135f15
#
_cell.length_a   1.000
_cell.length_b   1.000
_cell.length_c   1.000
_cell.angle_alpha   90.00
_cell.angle_beta   90.00
_cell.angle_gamma   90.00
#
_symmetry.space_group_name_H-M   'P 1'
#
loop_
_entity.id
_entity.type
_entity.pdbx_description
1 polymer ?
#
loop_
_entity_poly.entity_id
_entity_poly.type
_entity_poly.pdbx_seq_one_letter_code
_entity_poly.pdbx_strand_id
1 'polypeptide(L)'
;MTKIIAFNEESRRALERGINALADAVKITLGPRGRNVLLEKKFGVPQIVNDGITVAKEIELEDPLENTGARLIQEVASKTKDVAGDGTTTATVLAQALIKEGLKNVAAGTNPISLKRGIDKTVEALVAEIAKITKPVEGSAIAQVATVSAGNDAEVGQMIALAMEKVTKDGVITVEESKSFTTELEVVEGMQVDRGYISPYFITNNERMTVEFENARILIVDKKISSIQDLVPILEKVARLGQPLLIIAEDVDGDALQTLVVNKARGVLAVAAIKAPGFGERRKAMLEDIAILTDGQMISEEIGLSLDTATLEMLGTAQKIHIDKENTTIVAGNTAKPEIQIRIEQIRKQLAETDSDYDTEKLQERIAKLAGGIAVIKVGAATETELKDRTLRIEDALNATKAAVEEGIVPGGGATLIYLSTKVDAIKNSLTPEERI
;
A
#
# COMPACT_ATOMS: atom_id res chain seq x y z
N MET A 1 22.16 -10.54 -17.68
CA MET A 1 21.54 -11.89 -17.84
C MET A 1 21.15 -12.09 -19.28
N THR A 2 21.50 -13.23 -19.88
CA THR A 2 21.03 -13.63 -21.20
C THR A 2 19.53 -13.94 -21.14
N LYS A 3 18.76 -13.43 -22.11
CA LYS A 3 17.34 -13.71 -22.21
C LYS A 3 17.11 -15.05 -22.93
N ILE A 4 16.22 -15.87 -22.38
CA ILE A 4 15.74 -17.08 -23.03
C ILE A 4 14.54 -16.70 -23.90
N ILE A 5 14.53 -17.12 -25.15
CA ILE A 5 13.41 -16.91 -26.08
C ILE A 5 12.78 -18.31 -26.32
N ALA A 6 11.54 -18.46 -25.95
CA ALA A 6 10.79 -19.71 -26.14
C ALA A 6 9.53 -19.45 -26.94
N PHE A 7 9.18 -20.40 -27.82
CA PHE A 7 8.05 -20.29 -28.75
C PHE A 7 7.17 -21.56 -28.65
N ASN A 8 5.98 -21.47 -29.25
CA ASN A 8 5.07 -22.55 -29.44
C ASN A 8 4.39 -23.10 -28.18
N GLU A 9 3.80 -24.29 -28.31
CA GLU A 9 2.99 -24.92 -27.29
C GLU A 9 3.80 -25.34 -26.05
N GLU A 10 5.06 -25.73 -26.25
CA GLU A 10 5.93 -26.13 -25.14
C GLU A 10 6.13 -25.01 -24.13
N SER A 11 6.36 -23.76 -24.60
CA SER A 11 6.49 -22.62 -23.71
C SER A 11 5.18 -22.30 -22.97
N ARG A 12 4.01 -22.42 -23.65
CA ARG A 12 2.69 -22.26 -22.99
C ARG A 12 2.45 -23.32 -21.91
N ARG A 13 2.82 -24.58 -22.19
CA ARG A 13 2.69 -25.66 -21.20
C ARG A 13 3.64 -25.48 -20.01
N ALA A 14 4.86 -24.97 -20.24
CA ALA A 14 5.76 -24.65 -19.13
C ALA A 14 5.17 -23.54 -18.24
N LEU A 15 4.67 -22.45 -18.83
CA LEU A 15 3.96 -21.41 -18.08
C LEU A 15 2.77 -21.96 -17.31
N GLU A 16 1.94 -22.82 -17.93
CA GLU A 16 0.78 -23.44 -17.28
C GLU A 16 1.19 -24.33 -16.09
N ARG A 17 2.29 -25.10 -16.21
CA ARG A 17 2.81 -25.90 -15.09
C ARG A 17 3.22 -25.00 -13.91
N GLY A 18 3.91 -23.89 -14.19
CA GLY A 18 4.29 -22.94 -13.16
C GLY A 18 3.09 -22.29 -12.47
N ILE A 19 2.09 -21.86 -13.26
CA ILE A 19 0.81 -21.34 -12.76
C ILE A 19 0.13 -22.36 -11.86
N ASN A 20 0.03 -23.61 -12.30
CA ASN A 20 -0.60 -24.68 -11.54
C ASN A 20 0.17 -24.99 -10.25
N ALA A 21 1.49 -25.05 -10.29
CA ALA A 21 2.31 -25.33 -9.11
C ALA A 21 2.05 -24.31 -7.99
N LEU A 22 2.04 -23.02 -8.31
CA LEU A 22 1.76 -21.97 -7.33
C LEU A 22 0.29 -22.01 -6.88
N ALA A 23 -0.66 -22.02 -7.81
CA ALA A 23 -2.08 -21.98 -7.47
C ALA A 23 -2.52 -23.21 -6.65
N ASP A 24 -1.96 -24.40 -6.93
CA ASP A 24 -2.24 -25.62 -6.19
C ASP A 24 -1.68 -25.59 -4.75
N ALA A 25 -0.54 -24.93 -4.55
CA ALA A 25 0.00 -24.70 -3.22
C ALA A 25 -0.85 -23.70 -2.40
N VAL A 26 -1.31 -22.63 -3.04
CA VAL A 26 -2.10 -21.57 -2.39
C VAL A 26 -3.52 -22.06 -2.08
N LYS A 27 -4.17 -22.75 -2.99
CA LYS A 27 -5.59 -23.13 -2.83
C LYS A 27 -5.89 -24.08 -1.66
N ILE A 28 -4.88 -24.76 -1.09
CA ILE A 28 -5.07 -25.61 0.09
C ILE A 28 -5.44 -24.81 1.34
N THR A 29 -5.19 -23.50 1.35
CA THR A 29 -5.55 -22.58 2.43
C THR A 29 -6.99 -22.07 2.33
N LEU A 30 -7.71 -22.37 1.23
CA LEU A 30 -9.02 -21.81 0.92
C LEU A 30 -10.14 -22.38 1.81
N GLY A 31 -10.95 -21.47 2.34
CA GLY A 31 -12.24 -21.75 2.97
C GLY A 31 -12.14 -22.39 4.37
N PRO A 32 -13.29 -22.88 4.93
CA PRO A 32 -13.36 -23.33 6.33
C PRO A 32 -12.58 -24.62 6.60
N ARG A 33 -12.12 -25.33 5.58
CA ARG A 33 -11.22 -26.49 5.67
C ARG A 33 -9.81 -26.17 5.22
N GLY A 34 -9.50 -24.87 5.07
CA GLY A 34 -8.16 -24.39 4.74
C GLY A 34 -7.13 -24.90 5.75
N ARG A 35 -5.94 -25.22 5.26
CA ARG A 35 -4.84 -25.76 6.06
C ARG A 35 -3.72 -24.74 6.13
N ASN A 36 -2.98 -24.76 7.22
CA ASN A 36 -1.74 -24.02 7.34
C ASN A 36 -0.67 -24.67 6.45
N VAL A 37 0.20 -23.85 5.89
CA VAL A 37 1.39 -24.24 5.13
C VAL A 37 2.61 -23.95 5.99
N LEU A 38 3.55 -24.90 6.00
CA LEU A 38 4.85 -24.70 6.62
C LEU A 38 5.83 -24.22 5.55
N LEU A 39 6.36 -23.03 5.73
CA LEU A 39 7.38 -22.45 4.85
C LEU A 39 8.75 -22.62 5.50
N GLU A 40 9.65 -23.28 4.77
CA GLU A 40 11.06 -23.35 5.16
C GLU A 40 11.75 -22.02 4.90
N LYS A 41 12.49 -21.53 5.87
CA LYS A 41 13.33 -20.33 5.71
C LYS A 41 14.79 -20.73 5.65
N LYS A 42 15.54 -20.19 4.68
CA LYS A 42 17.00 -20.42 4.56
C LYS A 42 17.76 -20.00 5.82
N PHE A 43 17.24 -18.99 6.52
CA PHE A 43 17.78 -18.50 7.78
C PHE A 43 16.61 -18.25 8.75
N GLY A 44 16.69 -18.76 9.96
CA GLY A 44 15.67 -18.57 10.99
C GLY A 44 14.77 -19.79 11.22
N VAL A 45 13.63 -19.54 11.86
CA VAL A 45 12.65 -20.58 12.22
C VAL A 45 11.64 -20.75 11.05
N PRO A 46 11.22 -22.00 10.74
CA PRO A 46 10.15 -22.22 9.78
C PRO A 46 8.88 -21.44 10.14
N GLN A 47 8.22 -20.88 9.15
CA GLN A 47 7.03 -20.08 9.32
C GLN A 47 5.78 -20.88 9.00
N ILE A 48 4.78 -20.82 9.89
CA ILE A 48 3.46 -21.43 9.68
C ILE A 48 2.52 -20.32 9.20
N VAL A 49 1.93 -20.49 8.01
CA VAL A 49 1.06 -19.47 7.40
C VAL A 49 -0.18 -20.12 6.81
N ASN A 50 -1.27 -19.36 6.78
CA ASN A 50 -2.52 -19.71 6.09
C ASN A 50 -2.94 -18.63 5.08
N ASP A 51 -2.20 -17.54 5.00
CA ASP A 51 -2.41 -16.47 4.03
C ASP A 51 -1.85 -16.85 2.65
N GLY A 52 -2.71 -16.76 1.62
CA GLY A 52 -2.38 -17.16 0.26
C GLY A 52 -1.29 -16.33 -0.40
N ILE A 53 -1.19 -15.03 -0.10
CA ILE A 53 -0.15 -14.16 -0.70
C ILE A 53 1.22 -14.48 -0.10
N THR A 54 1.31 -14.73 1.20
CA THR A 54 2.56 -15.12 1.86
C THR A 54 3.08 -16.43 1.30
N VAL A 55 2.20 -17.43 1.10
CA VAL A 55 2.57 -18.68 0.42
C VAL A 55 3.03 -18.40 -1.01
N ALA A 56 2.28 -17.58 -1.77
CA ALA A 56 2.60 -17.30 -3.17
C ALA A 56 3.97 -16.64 -3.34
N LYS A 57 4.36 -15.72 -2.45
CA LYS A 57 5.64 -15.01 -2.51
C LYS A 57 6.87 -15.89 -2.27
N GLU A 58 6.71 -16.99 -1.53
CA GLU A 58 7.81 -17.90 -1.21
C GLU A 58 8.03 -18.97 -2.28
N ILE A 59 7.12 -19.12 -3.25
CA ILE A 59 7.25 -20.13 -4.29
C ILE A 59 8.18 -19.67 -5.39
N GLU A 60 9.31 -20.34 -5.52
CA GLU A 60 10.28 -20.18 -6.59
C GLU A 60 10.58 -21.53 -7.21
N LEU A 61 10.47 -21.64 -8.55
CA LEU A 61 10.65 -22.87 -9.30
C LEU A 61 12.01 -22.88 -9.99
N GLU A 62 12.63 -24.07 -10.10
CA GLU A 62 13.95 -24.24 -10.72
C GLU A 62 13.95 -23.95 -12.21
N ASP A 63 12.90 -24.36 -12.95
CA ASP A 63 12.77 -24.08 -14.37
C ASP A 63 12.38 -22.61 -14.61
N PRO A 64 13.17 -21.82 -15.35
CA PRO A 64 12.91 -20.39 -15.56
C PRO A 64 11.59 -20.08 -16.27
N LEU A 65 11.10 -20.97 -17.16
CA LEU A 65 9.85 -20.80 -17.86
C LEU A 65 8.66 -21.09 -16.92
N GLU A 66 8.75 -22.15 -16.14
CA GLU A 66 7.75 -22.47 -15.12
C GLU A 66 7.72 -21.37 -14.04
N ASN A 67 8.89 -20.89 -13.60
CA ASN A 67 8.99 -19.81 -12.64
C ASN A 67 8.37 -18.50 -13.16
N THR A 68 8.46 -18.24 -14.47
CA THR A 68 7.76 -17.10 -15.08
C THR A 68 6.24 -17.26 -14.97
N GLY A 69 5.72 -18.46 -15.16
CA GLY A 69 4.29 -18.77 -14.94
C GLY A 69 3.85 -18.57 -13.49
N ALA A 70 4.66 -19.04 -12.53
CA ALA A 70 4.41 -18.83 -11.10
C ALA A 70 4.38 -17.33 -10.75
N ARG A 71 5.33 -16.54 -11.24
CA ARG A 71 5.37 -15.08 -11.02
C ARG A 71 4.16 -14.33 -11.57
N LEU A 72 3.59 -14.76 -12.70
CA LEU A 72 2.35 -14.17 -13.22
C LEU A 72 1.19 -14.32 -12.24
N ILE A 73 1.04 -15.49 -11.63
CA ILE A 73 -0.02 -15.73 -10.63
C ILE A 73 0.30 -15.06 -9.29
N GLN A 74 1.56 -14.96 -8.92
CA GLN A 74 2.00 -14.20 -7.77
C GLN A 74 1.59 -12.72 -7.89
N GLU A 75 1.71 -12.13 -9.10
CA GLU A 75 1.28 -10.76 -9.38
C GLU A 75 -0.23 -10.59 -9.20
N VAL A 76 -1.05 -11.57 -9.61
CA VAL A 76 -2.50 -11.55 -9.37
C VAL A 76 -2.83 -11.48 -7.87
N ALA A 77 -2.18 -12.32 -7.06
CA ALA A 77 -2.38 -12.32 -5.62
C ALA A 77 -1.92 -10.98 -4.97
N SER A 78 -0.77 -10.44 -5.41
CA SER A 78 -0.24 -9.17 -4.90
C SER A 78 -1.17 -8.01 -5.22
N LYS A 79 -1.64 -7.90 -6.47
CA LYS A 79 -2.60 -6.85 -6.87
C LYS A 79 -3.91 -6.93 -6.11
N THR A 80 -4.42 -8.13 -5.86
CA THR A 80 -5.64 -8.30 -5.07
C THR A 80 -5.45 -7.83 -3.63
N LYS A 81 -4.28 -8.14 -3.02
CA LYS A 81 -3.95 -7.64 -1.68
C LYS A 81 -3.88 -6.12 -1.64
N ASP A 82 -3.18 -5.51 -2.60
CA ASP A 82 -2.98 -4.05 -2.65
C ASP A 82 -4.31 -3.29 -2.80
N VAL A 83 -5.28 -3.85 -3.55
CA VAL A 83 -6.57 -3.18 -3.84
C VAL A 83 -7.63 -3.52 -2.79
N ALA A 84 -7.76 -4.78 -2.39
CA ALA A 84 -8.89 -5.23 -1.56
C ALA A 84 -8.47 -5.74 -0.16
N GLY A 85 -7.19 -5.97 0.09
CA GLY A 85 -6.69 -6.51 1.36
C GLY A 85 -7.06 -7.97 1.64
N ASP A 86 -8.04 -8.52 0.93
CA ASP A 86 -8.55 -9.89 1.10
C ASP A 86 -8.83 -10.54 -0.27
N GLY A 87 -9.15 -11.84 -0.28
CA GLY A 87 -9.52 -12.57 -1.48
C GLY A 87 -8.35 -13.02 -2.37
N THR A 88 -7.11 -12.93 -1.92
CA THR A 88 -5.90 -13.30 -2.66
C THR A 88 -5.91 -14.75 -3.13
N THR A 89 -6.32 -15.68 -2.28
CA THR A 89 -6.47 -17.10 -2.61
C THR A 89 -7.58 -17.33 -3.65
N THR A 90 -8.72 -16.65 -3.51
CA THR A 90 -9.84 -16.73 -4.47
C THR A 90 -9.42 -16.21 -5.84
N ALA A 91 -8.75 -15.06 -5.90
CA ALA A 91 -8.23 -14.48 -7.14
C ALA A 91 -7.23 -15.42 -7.83
N THR A 92 -6.33 -16.04 -7.08
CA THR A 92 -5.37 -17.03 -7.57
C THR A 92 -6.07 -18.24 -8.21
N VAL A 93 -7.10 -18.78 -7.55
CA VAL A 93 -7.87 -19.94 -8.05
C VAL A 93 -8.66 -19.58 -9.30
N LEU A 94 -9.29 -18.41 -9.34
CA LEU A 94 -10.02 -17.93 -10.51
C LEU A 94 -9.08 -17.68 -11.70
N ALA A 95 -7.91 -17.08 -11.47
CA ALA A 95 -6.91 -16.87 -12.50
C ALA A 95 -6.40 -18.18 -13.08
N GLN A 96 -6.11 -19.18 -12.22
CA GLN A 96 -5.74 -20.54 -12.66
C GLN A 96 -6.82 -21.13 -13.58
N ALA A 97 -8.08 -21.05 -13.17
CA ALA A 97 -9.20 -21.61 -13.94
C ALA A 97 -9.37 -20.91 -15.30
N LEU A 98 -9.33 -19.56 -15.32
CA LEU A 98 -9.43 -18.77 -16.54
C LEU A 98 -8.30 -19.09 -17.53
N ILE A 99 -7.06 -19.14 -17.04
CA ILE A 99 -5.90 -19.45 -17.88
C ILE A 99 -5.99 -20.86 -18.44
N LYS A 100 -6.34 -21.85 -17.60
CA LYS A 100 -6.45 -23.24 -18.02
C LYS A 100 -7.51 -23.43 -19.11
N GLU A 101 -8.71 -22.87 -18.94
CA GLU A 101 -9.76 -22.95 -19.94
C GLU A 101 -9.43 -22.10 -21.19
N GLY A 102 -8.84 -20.91 -21.01
CA GLY A 102 -8.38 -20.09 -22.11
C GLY A 102 -7.32 -20.77 -22.98
N LEU A 103 -6.31 -21.42 -22.38
CA LEU A 103 -5.28 -22.16 -23.12
C LEU A 103 -5.85 -23.35 -23.90
N LYS A 104 -6.85 -24.07 -23.36
CA LYS A 104 -7.54 -25.15 -24.10
C LYS A 104 -8.22 -24.63 -25.36
N ASN A 105 -8.90 -23.48 -25.27
CA ASN A 105 -9.59 -22.89 -26.41
C ASN A 105 -8.58 -22.33 -27.46
N VAL A 106 -7.49 -21.74 -27.01
CA VAL A 106 -6.41 -21.29 -27.91
C VAL A 106 -5.77 -22.49 -28.64
N ALA A 107 -5.53 -23.61 -27.92
CA ALA A 107 -5.02 -24.84 -28.55
C ALA A 107 -6.01 -25.46 -29.55
N ALA A 108 -7.33 -25.26 -29.35
CA ALA A 108 -8.38 -25.65 -30.29
C ALA A 108 -8.52 -24.70 -31.50
N GLY A 109 -7.72 -23.64 -31.59
CA GLY A 109 -7.68 -22.71 -32.72
C GLY A 109 -8.48 -21.42 -32.54
N THR A 110 -8.99 -21.14 -31.33
CA THR A 110 -9.68 -19.89 -31.03
C THR A 110 -8.71 -18.71 -31.11
N ASN A 111 -9.17 -17.58 -31.68
CA ASN A 111 -8.39 -16.36 -31.71
C ASN A 111 -8.20 -15.79 -30.28
N PRO A 112 -6.96 -15.71 -29.77
CA PRO A 112 -6.72 -15.24 -28.40
C PRO A 112 -7.13 -13.79 -28.15
N ILE A 113 -7.16 -12.94 -29.21
CA ILE A 113 -7.57 -11.54 -29.09
C ILE A 113 -9.11 -11.47 -28.88
N SER A 114 -9.87 -12.26 -29.64
CA SER A 114 -11.32 -12.32 -29.49
C SER A 114 -11.70 -12.93 -28.13
N LEU A 115 -10.99 -13.98 -27.70
CA LEU A 115 -11.17 -14.57 -26.38
C LEU A 115 -10.93 -13.52 -25.25
N LYS A 116 -9.81 -12.78 -25.32
CA LYS A 116 -9.52 -11.72 -24.37
C LYS A 116 -10.62 -10.68 -24.32
N ARG A 117 -11.10 -10.20 -25.47
CA ARG A 117 -12.21 -9.21 -25.53
C ARG A 117 -13.48 -9.75 -24.90
N GLY A 118 -13.79 -11.02 -25.11
CA GLY A 118 -14.94 -11.69 -24.49
C GLY A 118 -14.83 -11.72 -22.96
N ILE A 119 -13.65 -12.05 -22.44
CA ILE A 119 -13.36 -12.03 -21.01
C ILE A 119 -13.51 -10.59 -20.46
N ASP A 120 -12.89 -9.59 -21.08
CA ASP A 120 -12.93 -8.20 -20.62
C ASP A 120 -14.38 -7.69 -20.53
N LYS A 121 -15.20 -7.87 -21.57
CA LYS A 121 -16.61 -7.48 -21.58
C LYS A 121 -17.45 -8.23 -20.54
N THR A 122 -17.17 -9.52 -20.34
CA THR A 122 -17.86 -10.33 -19.35
C THR A 122 -17.53 -9.86 -17.94
N VAL A 123 -16.26 -9.56 -17.65
CA VAL A 123 -15.82 -9.03 -16.35
C VAL A 123 -16.49 -7.69 -16.08
N GLU A 124 -16.52 -6.76 -17.05
CA GLU A 124 -17.19 -5.46 -16.90
C GLU A 124 -18.68 -5.62 -16.56
N ALA A 125 -19.38 -6.51 -17.26
CA ALA A 125 -20.79 -6.78 -17.00
C ALA A 125 -21.03 -7.44 -15.63
N LEU A 126 -20.14 -8.36 -15.21
CA LEU A 126 -20.23 -9.00 -13.89
C LEU A 126 -19.93 -8.03 -12.75
N VAL A 127 -18.99 -7.11 -12.91
CA VAL A 127 -18.72 -6.03 -11.95
C VAL A 127 -19.95 -5.14 -11.79
N ALA A 128 -20.63 -4.79 -12.88
CA ALA A 128 -21.90 -4.05 -12.81
C ALA A 128 -23.00 -4.82 -12.07
N GLU A 129 -23.07 -6.14 -12.18
CA GLU A 129 -24.01 -6.98 -11.40
C GLU A 129 -23.61 -7.05 -9.91
N ILE A 130 -22.30 -7.09 -9.57
CA ILE A 130 -21.82 -7.02 -8.19
C ILE A 130 -22.30 -5.71 -7.54
N ALA A 131 -22.11 -4.59 -8.20
CA ALA A 131 -22.53 -3.27 -7.69
C ALA A 131 -24.02 -3.21 -7.31
N LYS A 132 -24.90 -3.97 -8.00
CA LYS A 132 -26.34 -4.01 -7.69
C LYS A 132 -26.67 -4.76 -6.40
N ILE A 133 -25.83 -5.68 -5.95
CA ILE A 133 -26.06 -6.52 -4.76
C ILE A 133 -25.19 -6.11 -3.58
N THR A 134 -24.31 -5.13 -3.78
CA THR A 134 -23.42 -4.60 -2.75
C THR A 134 -24.23 -3.89 -1.66
N LYS A 135 -23.82 -4.12 -0.40
CA LYS A 135 -24.38 -3.46 0.79
C LYS A 135 -23.33 -2.57 1.43
N PRO A 136 -23.66 -1.31 1.76
CA PRO A 136 -22.73 -0.42 2.45
C PRO A 136 -22.38 -0.96 3.83
N VAL A 137 -21.19 -0.62 4.31
CA VAL A 137 -20.67 -1.01 5.64
C VAL A 137 -20.56 0.23 6.51
N GLU A 138 -21.39 0.31 7.54
CA GLU A 138 -21.46 1.45 8.45
C GLU A 138 -21.66 0.98 9.91
N GLY A 139 -21.23 1.81 10.87
CA GLY A 139 -21.47 1.59 12.28
C GLY A 139 -20.93 0.25 12.79
N SER A 140 -21.79 -0.56 13.43
CA SER A 140 -21.39 -1.86 13.99
C SER A 140 -20.97 -2.90 12.94
N ALA A 141 -21.32 -2.72 11.67
CA ALA A 141 -20.92 -3.62 10.59
C ALA A 141 -19.40 -3.55 10.33
N ILE A 142 -18.76 -2.41 10.61
CA ILE A 142 -17.29 -2.24 10.50
C ILE A 142 -16.59 -3.25 11.42
N ALA A 143 -17.00 -3.34 12.69
CA ALA A 143 -16.43 -4.30 13.64
C ALA A 143 -16.65 -5.76 13.21
N GLN A 144 -17.82 -6.05 12.61
CA GLN A 144 -18.13 -7.40 12.12
C GLN A 144 -17.23 -7.79 10.93
N VAL A 145 -17.04 -6.90 9.97
CA VAL A 145 -16.13 -7.13 8.83
C VAL A 145 -14.70 -7.33 9.32
N ALA A 146 -14.22 -6.43 10.18
CA ALA A 146 -12.87 -6.53 10.74
C ALA A 146 -12.66 -7.83 11.53
N THR A 147 -13.67 -8.25 12.33
CA THR A 147 -13.63 -9.53 13.08
C THR A 147 -13.49 -10.72 12.14
N VAL A 148 -14.30 -10.79 11.09
CA VAL A 148 -14.27 -11.91 10.13
C VAL A 148 -12.92 -11.94 9.41
N SER A 149 -12.44 -10.79 8.94
CA SER A 149 -11.15 -10.67 8.24
C SER A 149 -9.94 -10.96 9.14
N ALA A 150 -10.06 -10.70 10.45
CA ALA A 150 -9.05 -11.07 11.45
C ALA A 150 -9.09 -12.56 11.87
N GLY A 151 -9.79 -13.42 11.14
CA GLY A 151 -9.93 -14.84 11.47
C GLY A 151 -10.89 -15.11 12.64
N ASN A 152 -11.95 -14.33 12.76
CA ASN A 152 -12.95 -14.31 13.85
C ASN A 152 -12.40 -13.82 15.20
N ASP A 153 -11.36 -13.01 15.21
CA ASP A 153 -10.84 -12.34 16.39
C ASP A 153 -11.67 -11.07 16.69
N ALA A 154 -12.58 -11.16 17.67
CA ALA A 154 -13.47 -10.07 18.01
C ALA A 154 -12.73 -8.89 18.67
N GLU A 155 -11.62 -9.13 19.37
CA GLU A 155 -10.81 -8.09 20.00
C GLU A 155 -10.14 -7.22 18.94
N VAL A 156 -9.52 -7.86 17.95
CA VAL A 156 -8.94 -7.18 16.78
C VAL A 156 -10.02 -6.42 16.02
N GLY A 157 -11.19 -7.04 15.77
CA GLY A 157 -12.28 -6.41 15.05
C GLY A 157 -12.81 -5.14 15.73
N GLN A 158 -12.96 -5.15 17.04
CA GLN A 158 -13.37 -3.99 17.82
C GLN A 158 -12.31 -2.90 17.83
N MET A 159 -11.03 -3.28 17.90
CA MET A 159 -9.90 -2.34 17.89
C MET A 159 -9.82 -1.60 16.55
N ILE A 160 -9.97 -2.30 15.42
CA ILE A 160 -10.00 -1.68 14.09
C ILE A 160 -11.19 -0.73 13.96
N ALA A 161 -12.39 -1.14 14.41
CA ALA A 161 -13.56 -0.28 14.35
C ALA A 161 -13.38 0.98 15.21
N LEU A 162 -12.80 0.86 16.41
CA LEU A 162 -12.49 1.99 17.28
C LEU A 162 -11.42 2.90 16.66
N ALA A 163 -10.41 2.34 15.98
CA ALA A 163 -9.42 3.11 15.25
C ALA A 163 -10.08 3.93 14.15
N MET A 164 -10.96 3.32 13.34
CA MET A 164 -11.70 4.01 12.27
C MET A 164 -12.68 5.07 12.80
N GLU A 165 -13.23 4.90 13.98
CA GLU A 165 -14.08 5.91 14.63
C GLU A 165 -13.27 7.11 15.12
N LYS A 166 -12.07 6.87 15.68
CA LYS A 166 -11.20 7.92 16.23
C LYS A 166 -10.51 8.77 15.17
N VAL A 167 -10.14 8.18 14.06
CA VAL A 167 -9.64 8.91 12.91
C VAL A 167 -10.79 9.17 11.94
N THR A 168 -10.87 10.35 11.39
CA THR A 168 -11.91 10.70 10.40
C THR A 168 -11.84 9.75 9.18
N LYS A 169 -12.81 9.82 8.26
CA LYS A 169 -12.82 8.98 7.05
C LYS A 169 -11.52 9.04 6.24
N ASP A 170 -10.83 10.18 6.30
CA ASP A 170 -9.55 10.42 5.63
C ASP A 170 -8.34 10.20 6.57
N GLY A 171 -8.59 9.74 7.80
CA GLY A 171 -7.54 9.46 8.79
C GLY A 171 -6.80 8.17 8.51
N VAL A 172 -5.54 8.12 8.92
CA VAL A 172 -4.64 7.00 8.67
C VAL A 172 -4.59 6.05 9.86
N ILE A 173 -4.66 4.76 9.59
CA ILE A 173 -4.45 3.72 10.59
C ILE A 173 -3.21 2.93 10.17
N THR A 174 -2.22 2.86 11.06
CA THR A 174 -0.99 2.08 10.87
C THR A 174 -0.92 0.94 11.88
N VAL A 175 -0.23 -0.12 11.51
CA VAL A 175 0.02 -1.28 12.36
C VAL A 175 1.52 -1.35 12.63
N GLU A 176 1.90 -1.46 13.89
CA GLU A 176 3.30 -1.47 14.31
C GLU A 176 3.57 -2.59 15.29
N GLU A 177 4.77 -3.17 15.20
CA GLU A 177 5.24 -4.14 16.18
C GLU A 177 5.66 -3.44 17.49
N SER A 178 5.19 -3.95 18.62
CA SER A 178 5.54 -3.46 19.95
C SER A 178 6.37 -4.49 20.72
N LYS A 179 7.16 -4.00 21.65
CA LYS A 179 7.85 -4.86 22.65
C LYS A 179 6.95 -5.25 23.83
N SER A 180 5.71 -4.78 23.84
CA SER A 180 4.70 -5.15 24.84
C SER A 180 4.13 -6.54 24.56
N PHE A 181 3.54 -7.15 25.58
CA PHE A 181 2.76 -8.40 25.41
C PHE A 181 1.31 -8.12 24.97
N THR A 182 0.83 -6.89 25.15
CA THR A 182 -0.53 -6.46 24.84
C THR A 182 -0.57 -5.63 23.56
N THR A 183 -1.65 -5.78 22.79
CA THR A 183 -1.91 -4.92 21.64
C THR A 183 -2.68 -3.69 22.10
N GLU A 184 -2.26 -2.50 21.69
CA GLU A 184 -2.80 -1.22 22.13
C GLU A 184 -3.08 -0.30 20.95
N LEU A 185 -4.11 0.55 21.08
CA LEU A 185 -4.46 1.59 20.11
C LEU A 185 -4.05 2.95 20.66
N GLU A 186 -3.14 3.62 19.95
CA GLU A 186 -2.74 5.00 20.24
C GLU A 186 -3.17 5.93 19.09
N VAL A 187 -3.62 7.13 19.42
CA VAL A 187 -3.89 8.17 18.41
C VAL A 187 -2.86 9.28 18.58
N VAL A 188 -2.15 9.55 17.50
CA VAL A 188 -1.04 10.53 17.46
C VAL A 188 -1.28 11.55 16.36
N GLU A 189 -0.66 12.72 16.49
CA GLU A 189 -0.64 13.70 15.42
C GLU A 189 0.21 13.19 14.25
N GLY A 190 -0.25 13.41 13.04
CA GLY A 190 0.46 12.98 11.85
C GLY A 190 -0.39 13.11 10.59
N MET A 191 0.24 12.86 9.45
CA MET A 191 -0.47 12.83 8.17
C MET A 191 0.13 11.82 7.21
N GLN A 192 -0.68 11.40 6.26
CA GLN A 192 -0.22 10.64 5.09
C GLN A 192 -0.15 11.54 3.86
N VAL A 193 0.90 11.35 3.10
CA VAL A 193 1.16 12.01 1.83
C VAL A 193 1.15 10.95 0.73
N ASP A 194 0.37 11.15 -0.33
CA ASP A 194 0.22 10.20 -1.45
C ASP A 194 1.43 10.29 -2.40
N ARG A 195 2.60 10.08 -1.85
CA ARG A 195 3.91 10.02 -2.52
C ARG A 195 4.81 9.03 -1.82
N GLY A 196 5.32 8.06 -2.57
CA GLY A 196 6.29 7.09 -2.10
C GLY A 196 7.74 7.52 -2.37
N TYR A 197 8.67 6.63 -2.04
CA TYR A 197 10.10 6.90 -2.25
C TYR A 197 10.44 7.09 -3.73
N ILE A 198 11.33 8.03 -4.03
CA ILE A 198 11.81 8.32 -5.40
C ILE A 198 12.64 7.15 -5.95
N SER A 199 13.33 6.41 -5.09
CA SER A 199 14.21 5.33 -5.49
C SER A 199 14.08 4.11 -4.57
N PRO A 200 13.95 2.88 -5.12
CA PRO A 200 13.96 1.65 -4.31
C PRO A 200 15.25 1.44 -3.50
N TYR A 201 16.33 2.10 -3.87
CA TYR A 201 17.59 2.02 -3.12
C TYR A 201 17.52 2.67 -1.74
N PHE A 202 16.47 3.44 -1.44
CA PHE A 202 16.22 3.99 -0.11
C PHE A 202 15.58 3.00 0.86
N ILE A 203 15.08 1.86 0.40
CA ILE A 203 14.41 0.84 1.21
C ILE A 203 15.31 0.40 2.38
N THR A 204 14.73 0.38 3.58
CA THR A 204 15.37 -0.10 4.81
C THR A 204 14.87 -1.49 5.19
N ASN A 205 13.62 -1.80 4.90
CA ASN A 205 12.99 -3.10 5.14
C ASN A 205 12.71 -3.80 3.80
N ASN A 206 13.58 -4.73 3.41
CA ASN A 206 13.47 -5.44 2.13
C ASN A 206 12.30 -6.44 2.07
N GLU A 207 11.82 -6.94 3.21
CA GLU A 207 10.69 -7.88 3.25
C GLU A 207 9.38 -7.16 2.90
N ARG A 208 9.22 -5.93 3.42
CA ARG A 208 8.04 -5.10 3.20
C ARG A 208 8.20 -4.10 2.06
N MET A 209 9.40 -3.97 1.50
CA MET A 209 9.75 -2.97 0.47
C MET A 209 9.47 -1.54 0.94
N THR A 210 9.76 -1.22 2.20
CA THR A 210 9.48 0.06 2.84
C THR A 210 10.71 0.75 3.38
N VAL A 211 10.61 2.06 3.58
CA VAL A 211 11.56 2.86 4.36
C VAL A 211 10.93 3.14 5.72
N GLU A 212 11.62 2.80 6.78
CA GLU A 212 11.19 3.01 8.16
C GLU A 212 12.26 3.80 8.89
N PHE A 213 11.89 4.97 9.40
CA PHE A 213 12.77 5.85 10.20
C PHE A 213 12.13 6.16 11.54
N GLU A 214 12.95 6.17 12.58
CA GLU A 214 12.58 6.63 13.93
C GLU A 214 13.36 7.88 14.27
N ASN A 215 12.72 8.85 14.93
CA ASN A 215 13.31 10.14 15.35
C ASN A 215 14.03 10.86 14.20
N ALA A 216 13.37 10.96 13.07
CA ALA A 216 13.92 11.48 11.84
C ALA A 216 13.84 13.01 11.76
N ARG A 217 14.76 13.60 10.98
CA ARG A 217 14.70 14.98 10.51
C ARG A 217 14.03 15.04 9.15
N ILE A 218 13.33 16.15 8.87
CA ILE A 218 12.63 16.35 7.59
C ILE A 218 13.11 17.67 6.97
N LEU A 219 13.66 17.57 5.78
CA LEU A 219 14.02 18.70 4.94
C LEU A 219 12.91 18.95 3.92
N ILE A 220 12.28 20.11 3.97
CA ILE A 220 11.13 20.48 3.12
C ILE A 220 11.56 21.61 2.19
N VAL A 221 11.49 21.36 0.86
CA VAL A 221 12.03 22.29 -0.14
C VAL A 221 11.03 22.49 -1.28
N ASP A 222 10.71 23.75 -1.61
CA ASP A 222 9.83 24.07 -2.73
C ASP A 222 10.64 24.29 -4.02
N LYS A 223 11.56 23.42 -4.33
CA LYS A 223 12.25 23.35 -5.63
C LYS A 223 12.74 21.97 -5.95
N LYS A 224 13.08 21.77 -7.21
CA LYS A 224 13.78 20.58 -7.66
C LYS A 224 15.24 20.61 -7.22
N ILE A 225 15.76 19.47 -6.75
CA ILE A 225 17.14 19.32 -6.29
C ILE A 225 17.85 18.37 -7.26
N SER A 226 18.75 18.92 -8.09
CA SER A 226 19.55 18.15 -9.05
C SER A 226 21.04 18.14 -8.69
N SER A 227 21.54 19.20 -8.04
CA SER A 227 22.93 19.32 -7.61
C SER A 227 23.10 18.94 -6.15
N ILE A 228 24.09 18.09 -5.87
CA ILE A 228 24.43 17.72 -4.49
C ILE A 228 25.05 18.87 -3.71
N GLN A 229 25.69 19.81 -4.40
CA GLN A 229 26.43 20.90 -3.75
C GLN A 229 25.56 21.73 -2.82
N ASP A 230 24.29 21.96 -3.21
CA ASP A 230 23.33 22.70 -2.41
C ASP A 230 22.93 21.96 -1.12
N LEU A 231 23.00 20.63 -1.13
CA LEU A 231 22.66 19.77 0.01
C LEU A 231 23.81 19.48 0.97
N VAL A 232 25.07 19.54 0.50
CA VAL A 232 26.25 19.16 1.32
C VAL A 232 26.25 19.83 2.69
N PRO A 233 26.02 21.14 2.85
CA PRO A 233 26.09 21.80 4.17
C PRO A 233 25.11 21.23 5.19
N ILE A 234 23.90 20.89 4.76
CA ILE A 234 22.86 20.33 5.64
C ILE A 234 23.08 18.84 5.88
N LEU A 235 23.51 18.08 4.86
CA LEU A 235 23.79 16.64 4.99
C LEU A 235 24.93 16.37 5.97
N GLU A 236 25.99 17.18 5.97
CA GLU A 236 27.07 17.04 6.93
C GLU A 236 26.61 17.28 8.38
N LYS A 237 25.73 18.26 8.59
CA LYS A 237 25.15 18.55 9.91
C LYS A 237 24.30 17.39 10.41
N VAL A 238 23.43 16.83 9.53
CA VAL A 238 22.57 15.71 9.87
C VAL A 238 23.38 14.42 10.10
N ALA A 239 24.39 14.15 9.27
CA ALA A 239 25.28 12.99 9.43
C ALA A 239 26.00 13.01 10.79
N ARG A 240 26.42 14.20 11.29
CA ARG A 240 27.03 14.35 12.63
C ARG A 240 26.05 14.06 13.76
N LEU A 241 24.75 14.31 13.56
CA LEU A 241 23.71 13.97 14.54
C LEU A 241 23.40 12.47 14.58
N GLY A 242 23.70 11.74 13.51
CA GLY A 242 23.37 10.32 13.39
C GLY A 242 21.88 10.04 13.28
N GLN A 243 21.07 11.06 12.96
CA GLN A 243 19.61 10.93 12.79
C GLN A 243 19.27 10.66 11.32
N PRO A 244 18.19 9.88 11.04
CA PRO A 244 17.67 9.70 9.69
C PRO A 244 17.16 11.04 9.12
N LEU A 245 17.23 11.17 7.79
CA LEU A 245 16.74 12.34 7.06
C LEU A 245 15.74 11.93 5.98
N LEU A 246 14.55 12.51 6.01
CA LEU A 246 13.62 12.55 4.90
C LEU A 246 13.75 13.87 4.15
N ILE A 247 13.92 13.80 2.83
CA ILE A 247 13.91 14.97 1.94
C ILE A 247 12.58 14.98 1.20
N ILE A 248 11.83 16.08 1.32
CA ILE A 248 10.60 16.33 0.58
C ILE A 248 10.86 17.53 -0.33
N ALA A 249 10.91 17.30 -1.64
CA ALA A 249 11.21 18.32 -2.63
C ALA A 249 10.31 18.16 -3.86
N GLU A 250 10.22 19.19 -4.72
CA GLU A 250 9.50 19.07 -6.00
C GLU A 250 9.93 17.82 -6.76
N ASP A 251 11.24 17.61 -6.88
CA ASP A 251 11.86 16.39 -7.37
C ASP A 251 13.31 16.30 -6.84
N VAL A 252 13.86 15.09 -6.78
CA VAL A 252 15.29 14.88 -6.52
C VAL A 252 15.84 13.97 -7.61
N ASP A 253 16.75 14.47 -8.42
CA ASP A 253 17.33 13.70 -9.53
C ASP A 253 18.83 13.95 -9.72
N GLY A 254 19.35 13.49 -10.84
CA GLY A 254 20.72 13.74 -11.28
C GLY A 254 21.79 13.33 -10.26
N ASP A 255 22.72 14.24 -10.05
CA ASP A 255 23.88 14.05 -9.16
C ASP A 255 23.46 13.99 -7.68
N ALA A 256 22.45 14.78 -7.30
CA ALA A 256 21.91 14.76 -5.94
C ALA A 256 21.36 13.37 -5.56
N LEU A 257 20.50 12.79 -6.39
CA LEU A 257 19.93 11.46 -6.14
C LEU A 257 21.00 10.38 -6.08
N GLN A 258 21.93 10.38 -7.04
CA GLN A 258 23.01 9.39 -7.09
C GLN A 258 23.87 9.43 -5.81
N THR A 259 24.22 10.63 -5.36
CA THR A 259 25.06 10.80 -4.17
C THR A 259 24.32 10.38 -2.89
N LEU A 260 23.02 10.71 -2.76
CA LEU A 260 22.19 10.26 -1.63
C LEU A 260 22.12 8.72 -1.57
N VAL A 261 21.86 8.06 -2.70
CA VAL A 261 21.82 6.60 -2.80
C VAL A 261 23.15 5.97 -2.42
N VAL A 262 24.27 6.50 -2.92
CA VAL A 262 25.61 5.97 -2.61
C VAL A 262 25.95 6.13 -1.12
N ASN A 263 25.65 7.28 -0.51
CA ASN A 263 25.91 7.50 0.91
C ASN A 263 25.02 6.63 1.82
N LYS A 264 23.76 6.42 1.43
CA LYS A 264 22.85 5.46 2.10
C LYS A 264 23.39 4.03 1.99
N ALA A 265 23.81 3.58 0.80
CA ALA A 265 24.34 2.25 0.58
C ALA A 265 25.65 1.99 1.37
N ARG A 266 26.46 3.02 1.57
CA ARG A 266 27.66 2.97 2.40
C ARG A 266 27.41 3.05 3.91
N GLY A 267 26.16 3.27 4.33
CA GLY A 267 25.82 3.42 5.74
C GLY A 267 26.29 4.73 6.38
N VAL A 268 26.73 5.71 5.57
CA VAL A 268 27.20 7.03 6.04
C VAL A 268 26.02 7.90 6.45
N LEU A 269 24.90 7.78 5.76
CA LEU A 269 23.70 8.58 5.99
C LEU A 269 22.45 7.71 5.84
N ALA A 270 21.59 7.70 6.85
CA ALA A 270 20.24 7.14 6.73
C ALA A 270 19.34 8.21 6.09
N VAL A 271 19.07 8.07 4.79
CA VAL A 271 18.35 9.08 4.02
C VAL A 271 17.33 8.44 3.07
N ALA A 272 16.21 9.13 2.89
CA ALA A 272 15.25 8.86 1.83
C ALA A 272 14.74 10.19 1.23
N ALA A 273 14.22 10.12 0.02
CA ALA A 273 13.63 11.27 -0.65
C ALA A 273 12.29 10.89 -1.28
N ILE A 274 11.32 11.80 -1.18
CA ILE A 274 10.00 11.72 -1.80
C ILE A 274 9.72 12.99 -2.61
N LYS A 275 8.83 12.90 -3.58
CA LYS A 275 8.32 14.07 -4.28
C LYS A 275 7.29 14.79 -3.42
N ALA A 276 7.30 16.11 -3.47
CA ALA A 276 6.27 16.93 -2.85
C ALA A 276 4.88 16.62 -3.43
N PRO A 277 3.83 16.57 -2.60
CA PRO A 277 2.46 16.36 -3.07
C PRO A 277 1.91 17.60 -3.77
N GLY A 278 1.04 17.40 -4.76
CA GLY A 278 0.41 18.49 -5.52
C GLY A 278 1.32 19.17 -6.54
N PHE A 279 0.82 20.26 -7.11
CA PHE A 279 1.51 21.07 -8.13
C PHE A 279 1.24 22.56 -7.90
N GLY A 280 2.18 23.44 -8.30
CA GLY A 280 2.03 24.88 -8.21
C GLY A 280 1.76 25.36 -6.78
N GLU A 281 0.84 26.30 -6.59
CA GLU A 281 0.48 26.88 -5.28
C GLU A 281 -0.04 25.83 -4.28
N ARG A 282 -0.69 24.77 -4.76
CA ARG A 282 -1.12 23.65 -3.87
C ARG A 282 0.05 22.90 -3.30
N ARG A 283 1.10 22.66 -4.09
CA ARG A 283 2.32 22.03 -3.61
C ARG A 283 2.90 22.82 -2.45
N LYS A 284 3.01 24.15 -2.60
CA LYS A 284 3.49 25.05 -1.55
C LYS A 284 2.62 24.95 -0.29
N ALA A 285 1.30 25.04 -0.46
CA ALA A 285 0.37 24.94 0.65
C ALA A 285 0.47 23.61 1.42
N MET A 286 0.67 22.49 0.71
CA MET A 286 0.87 21.19 1.33
C MET A 286 2.25 21.04 1.97
N LEU A 287 3.30 21.62 1.39
CA LEU A 287 4.62 21.68 2.02
C LEU A 287 4.61 22.52 3.30
N GLU A 288 3.86 23.62 3.33
CA GLU A 288 3.64 24.41 4.55
C GLU A 288 2.87 23.60 5.62
N ASP A 289 1.84 22.85 5.22
CA ASP A 289 1.09 22.01 6.14
C ASP A 289 1.99 20.93 6.78
N ILE A 290 2.88 20.31 5.99
CA ILE A 290 3.87 19.36 6.50
C ILE A 290 4.89 20.06 7.41
N ALA A 291 5.34 21.26 7.06
CA ALA A 291 6.27 22.04 7.87
C ALA A 291 5.68 22.38 9.25
N ILE A 292 4.43 22.83 9.28
CA ILE A 292 3.71 23.14 10.54
C ILE A 292 3.51 21.85 11.37
N LEU A 293 3.12 20.74 10.73
CA LEU A 293 2.92 19.46 11.42
C LEU A 293 4.20 18.97 12.09
N THR A 294 5.35 19.20 11.48
CA THR A 294 6.64 18.63 11.90
C THR A 294 7.53 19.62 12.67
N ASP A 295 6.99 20.82 12.98
CA ASP A 295 7.72 21.91 13.63
C ASP A 295 9.00 22.30 12.85
N GLY A 296 8.87 22.37 11.52
CA GLY A 296 9.94 22.73 10.59
C GLY A 296 9.59 23.97 9.76
N GLN A 297 10.46 24.28 8.82
CA GLN A 297 10.27 25.38 7.88
C GLN A 297 10.39 24.89 6.44
N MET A 298 9.50 25.34 5.57
CA MET A 298 9.64 25.16 4.14
C MET A 298 10.74 26.07 3.61
N ILE A 299 11.74 25.50 2.94
CA ILE A 299 12.80 26.25 2.27
C ILE A 299 12.32 26.63 0.88
N SER A 300 12.15 27.92 0.64
CA SER A 300 11.73 28.48 -0.65
C SER A 300 12.46 29.78 -0.92
N GLU A 301 12.95 29.95 -2.15
CA GLU A 301 13.62 31.17 -2.58
C GLU A 301 12.68 32.39 -2.58
N GLU A 302 11.38 32.18 -2.72
CA GLU A 302 10.37 33.24 -2.68
C GLU A 302 10.28 33.91 -1.32
N ILE A 303 10.57 33.17 -0.24
CA ILE A 303 10.62 33.73 1.12
C ILE A 303 12.05 34.05 1.59
N GLY A 304 13.01 34.00 0.65
CA GLY A 304 14.40 34.37 0.92
C GLY A 304 15.23 33.28 1.61
N LEU A 305 14.73 32.02 1.66
CA LEU A 305 15.47 30.90 2.22
C LEU A 305 16.07 30.05 1.11
N SER A 306 17.34 29.69 1.23
CA SER A 306 18.07 28.85 0.29
C SER A 306 18.70 27.63 0.97
N LEU A 307 18.90 26.55 0.22
CA LEU A 307 19.41 25.27 0.75
C LEU A 307 20.81 25.39 1.35
N ASP A 308 21.68 26.20 0.77
CA ASP A 308 23.05 26.43 1.22
C ASP A 308 23.11 27.10 2.60
N THR A 309 22.08 27.89 2.95
CA THR A 309 21.94 28.55 4.26
C THR A 309 21.13 27.76 5.27
N ALA A 310 20.62 26.58 4.89
CA ALA A 310 19.77 25.75 5.75
C ALA A 310 20.46 25.36 7.07
N THR A 311 19.72 25.48 8.17
CA THR A 311 20.17 25.10 9.51
C THR A 311 19.39 23.89 10.03
N LEU A 312 19.90 23.24 11.09
CA LEU A 312 19.21 22.13 11.72
C LEU A 312 17.88 22.51 12.35
N GLU A 313 17.72 23.77 12.75
CA GLU A 313 16.52 24.32 13.37
C GLU A 313 15.38 24.51 12.36
N MET A 314 15.71 24.60 11.06
CA MET A 314 14.72 24.67 9.98
C MET A 314 14.18 23.28 9.60
N LEU A 315 14.86 22.21 10.01
CA LEU A 315 14.42 20.83 9.73
C LEU A 315 13.24 20.46 10.62
N GLY A 316 12.18 19.94 10.00
CA GLY A 316 11.10 19.31 10.74
C GLY A 316 11.56 18.06 11.49
N THR A 317 10.74 17.61 12.43
CA THR A 317 10.97 16.42 13.24
C THR A 317 9.80 15.46 13.17
N ALA A 318 10.08 14.17 13.09
CA ALA A 318 9.07 13.13 13.18
C ALA A 318 9.51 12.03 14.14
N GLN A 319 8.58 11.53 14.94
CA GLN A 319 8.82 10.33 15.78
C GLN A 319 9.03 9.12 14.91
N LYS A 320 8.20 8.98 13.86
CA LYS A 320 8.29 7.88 12.92
C LYS A 320 7.93 8.34 11.51
N ILE A 321 8.60 7.74 10.54
CA ILE A 321 8.31 7.90 9.12
C ILE A 321 8.25 6.50 8.50
N HIS A 322 7.15 6.24 7.80
CA HIS A 322 6.96 5.03 7.02
C HIS A 322 6.70 5.41 5.56
N ILE A 323 7.49 4.89 4.63
CA ILE A 323 7.36 5.18 3.21
C ILE A 323 7.27 3.88 2.44
N ASP A 324 6.18 3.70 1.72
CA ASP A 324 6.02 2.63 0.74
C ASP A 324 6.24 3.15 -0.69
N LYS A 325 5.84 2.39 -1.69
CA LYS A 325 5.98 2.77 -3.09
C LYS A 325 5.08 3.95 -3.50
N GLU A 326 3.97 4.16 -2.81
CA GLU A 326 2.91 5.09 -3.18
C GLU A 326 2.67 6.17 -2.14
N ASN A 327 2.93 5.87 -0.85
CA ASN A 327 2.56 6.72 0.27
C ASN A 327 3.72 6.96 1.23
N THR A 328 3.64 8.08 1.93
CA THR A 328 4.51 8.42 3.05
C THR A 328 3.65 8.81 4.25
N THR A 329 3.79 8.08 5.35
CA THR A 329 3.15 8.38 6.63
C THR A 329 4.15 9.04 7.56
N ILE A 330 3.82 10.22 8.07
CA ILE A 330 4.64 11.02 8.99
C ILE A 330 3.91 11.09 10.32
N VAL A 331 4.47 10.49 11.36
CA VAL A 331 4.00 10.62 12.75
C VAL A 331 4.79 11.73 13.39
N ALA A 332 4.11 12.83 13.72
CA ALA A 332 4.74 14.01 14.30
C ALA A 332 5.03 13.82 15.80
N GLY A 333 5.88 14.67 16.35
CA GLY A 333 6.07 14.82 17.80
C GLY A 333 4.89 15.57 18.45
N ASN A 334 4.78 15.46 19.78
CA ASN A 334 3.68 16.08 20.55
C ASN A 334 3.70 17.63 20.61
N THR A 335 4.61 18.29 19.92
CA THR A 335 4.91 19.73 20.11
C THR A 335 4.09 20.68 19.24
N ALA A 336 3.55 20.23 18.12
CA ALA A 336 2.94 21.11 17.10
C ALA A 336 1.41 21.33 17.23
N LYS A 337 0.77 20.85 18.30
CA LYS A 337 -0.71 20.93 18.44
C LYS A 337 -1.36 22.30 18.28
N PRO A 338 -0.84 23.38 18.88
CA PRO A 338 -1.46 24.70 18.75
C PRO A 338 -1.37 25.27 17.32
N GLU A 339 -0.23 25.09 16.67
CA GLU A 339 0.04 25.56 15.33
C GLU A 339 -0.82 24.84 14.28
N ILE A 340 -1.04 23.55 14.46
CA ILE A 340 -1.92 22.73 13.62
C ILE A 340 -3.36 23.26 13.71
N GLN A 341 -3.86 23.56 14.90
CA GLN A 341 -5.22 24.09 15.07
C GLN A 341 -5.38 25.47 14.41
N ILE A 342 -4.39 26.34 14.55
CA ILE A 342 -4.37 27.65 13.88
C ILE A 342 -4.41 27.46 12.35
N ARG A 343 -3.63 26.51 11.83
CA ARG A 343 -3.61 26.21 10.40
C ARG A 343 -4.95 25.67 9.89
N ILE A 344 -5.58 24.77 10.62
CA ILE A 344 -6.93 24.28 10.31
C ILE A 344 -7.95 25.41 10.23
N GLU A 345 -7.91 26.35 11.18
CA GLU A 345 -8.80 27.52 11.17
C GLU A 345 -8.55 28.45 9.98
N GLN A 346 -7.28 28.63 9.58
CA GLN A 346 -6.94 29.39 8.36
C GLN A 346 -7.53 28.74 7.12
N ILE A 347 -7.39 27.40 6.97
CA ILE A 347 -7.94 26.67 5.83
C ILE A 347 -9.48 26.71 5.85
N ARG A 348 -10.13 26.64 7.04
CA ARG A 348 -11.59 26.79 7.17
C ARG A 348 -12.09 28.15 6.71
N LYS A 349 -11.32 29.23 6.95
CA LYS A 349 -11.64 30.57 6.43
C LYS A 349 -11.57 30.59 4.91
N GLN A 350 -10.49 30.03 4.32
CA GLN A 350 -10.37 29.90 2.86
C GLN A 350 -11.52 29.10 2.27
N LEU A 351 -11.94 28.02 2.94
CA LEU A 351 -13.08 27.18 2.54
C LEU A 351 -14.40 27.97 2.54
N ALA A 352 -14.59 28.88 3.46
CA ALA A 352 -15.79 29.71 3.53
C ALA A 352 -15.82 30.84 2.47
N GLU A 353 -14.67 31.19 1.91
CA GLU A 353 -14.51 32.27 0.93
C GLU A 353 -14.46 31.77 -0.53
N THR A 354 -14.32 30.45 -0.76
CA THR A 354 -14.22 29.90 -2.11
C THR A 354 -15.60 29.54 -2.68
N ASP A 355 -15.80 29.87 -3.97
CA ASP A 355 -16.99 29.48 -4.75
C ASP A 355 -16.71 28.30 -5.70
N SER A 356 -15.48 27.76 -5.68
CA SER A 356 -15.04 26.67 -6.53
C SER A 356 -15.29 25.32 -5.86
N ASP A 357 -16.13 24.48 -6.45
CA ASP A 357 -16.37 23.10 -5.95
C ASP A 357 -15.08 22.28 -5.83
N TYR A 358 -14.18 22.44 -6.80
CA TYR A 358 -12.89 21.77 -6.79
C TYR A 358 -11.95 22.26 -5.67
N ASP A 359 -11.90 23.57 -5.41
CA ASP A 359 -11.09 24.11 -4.31
C ASP A 359 -11.72 23.76 -2.97
N THR A 360 -13.04 23.73 -2.88
CA THR A 360 -13.78 23.23 -1.72
C THR A 360 -13.36 21.82 -1.36
N GLU A 361 -13.37 20.89 -2.32
CA GLU A 361 -12.93 19.50 -2.11
C GLU A 361 -11.48 19.44 -1.61
N LYS A 362 -10.57 20.16 -2.24
CA LYS A 362 -9.15 20.15 -1.89
C LYS A 362 -8.83 20.80 -0.54
N LEU A 363 -9.54 21.85 -0.16
CA LEU A 363 -9.42 22.45 1.17
C LEU A 363 -9.98 21.51 2.25
N GLN A 364 -11.09 20.82 1.98
CA GLN A 364 -11.63 19.81 2.89
C GLN A 364 -10.65 18.64 3.08
N GLU A 365 -10.04 18.15 2.01
CA GLU A 365 -9.00 17.11 2.08
C GLU A 365 -7.82 17.53 2.97
N ARG A 366 -7.33 18.77 2.84
CA ARG A 366 -6.24 19.30 3.67
C ARG A 366 -6.64 19.38 5.15
N ILE A 367 -7.86 19.87 5.43
CA ILE A 367 -8.38 19.90 6.80
C ILE A 367 -8.44 18.49 7.37
N ALA A 368 -8.96 17.53 6.62
CA ALA A 368 -9.07 16.15 7.04
C ALA A 368 -7.70 15.51 7.33
N LYS A 369 -6.70 15.74 6.46
CA LYS A 369 -5.32 15.25 6.67
C LYS A 369 -4.65 15.86 7.90
N LEU A 370 -4.89 17.13 8.21
CA LEU A 370 -4.34 17.80 9.41
C LEU A 370 -5.10 17.46 10.70
N ALA A 371 -6.42 17.34 10.63
CA ALA A 371 -7.28 17.11 11.79
C ALA A 371 -7.44 15.63 12.16
N GLY A 372 -7.25 14.72 11.20
CA GLY A 372 -7.55 13.30 11.35
C GLY A 372 -6.58 12.55 12.26
N GLY A 373 -5.34 13.01 12.35
CA GLY A 373 -4.28 12.29 13.07
C GLY A 373 -4.00 10.90 12.48
N ILE A 374 -3.22 10.11 13.21
CA ILE A 374 -2.90 8.72 12.86
C ILE A 374 -3.28 7.83 14.03
N ALA A 375 -4.09 6.78 13.77
CA ALA A 375 -4.30 5.72 14.72
C ALA A 375 -3.22 4.65 14.55
N VAL A 376 -2.43 4.42 15.58
CA VAL A 376 -1.34 3.43 15.58
C VAL A 376 -1.79 2.23 16.38
N ILE A 377 -1.96 1.07 15.73
CA ILE A 377 -2.21 -0.21 16.40
C ILE A 377 -0.84 -0.83 16.71
N LYS A 378 -0.43 -0.75 17.97
CA LYS A 378 0.82 -1.32 18.49
C LYS A 378 0.58 -2.78 18.87
N VAL A 379 1.04 -3.70 18.04
CA VAL A 379 0.82 -5.14 18.19
C VAL A 379 1.81 -5.71 19.19
N GLY A 380 1.29 -6.38 20.22
CA GLY A 380 2.09 -7.11 21.20
C GLY A 380 1.90 -8.61 21.11
N ALA A 381 2.96 -9.38 21.43
CA ALA A 381 2.89 -10.83 21.51
C ALA A 381 4.00 -11.39 22.42
N ALA A 382 3.88 -12.67 22.79
CA ALA A 382 4.85 -13.34 23.67
C ALA A 382 6.11 -13.79 22.92
N THR A 383 6.02 -14.05 21.61
CA THR A 383 7.12 -14.51 20.76
C THR A 383 7.17 -13.72 19.46
N GLU A 384 8.34 -13.65 18.84
CA GLU A 384 8.56 -12.98 17.56
C GLU A 384 7.71 -13.60 16.43
N THR A 385 7.56 -14.92 16.40
CA THR A 385 6.74 -15.63 15.40
C THR A 385 5.27 -15.27 15.56
N GLU A 386 4.75 -15.23 16.78
CA GLU A 386 3.38 -14.82 17.07
C GLU A 386 3.15 -13.34 16.74
N LEU A 387 4.13 -12.49 17.06
CA LEU A 387 4.10 -11.06 16.75
C LEU A 387 3.93 -10.82 15.25
N LYS A 388 4.75 -11.45 14.44
CA LYS A 388 4.67 -11.35 12.95
C LYS A 388 3.34 -11.87 12.40
N ASP A 389 2.86 -13.02 12.86
CA ASP A 389 1.56 -13.57 12.45
C ASP A 389 0.40 -12.64 12.82
N ARG A 390 0.41 -12.13 14.07
CA ARG A 390 -0.63 -11.21 14.55
C ARG A 390 -0.62 -9.88 13.82
N THR A 391 0.57 -9.33 13.54
CA THR A 391 0.73 -8.09 12.77
C THR A 391 0.18 -8.24 11.36
N LEU A 392 0.55 -9.29 10.63
CA LEU A 392 0.04 -9.56 9.28
C LEU A 392 -1.48 -9.72 9.27
N ARG A 393 -2.04 -10.44 10.25
CA ARG A 393 -3.49 -10.64 10.37
C ARG A 393 -4.24 -9.34 10.63
N ILE A 394 -3.70 -8.46 11.46
CA ILE A 394 -4.28 -7.14 11.73
C ILE A 394 -4.19 -6.24 10.50
N GLU A 395 -3.06 -6.24 9.78
CA GLU A 395 -2.88 -5.51 8.53
C GLU A 395 -3.89 -5.95 7.46
N ASP A 396 -4.06 -7.25 7.26
CA ASP A 396 -5.02 -7.79 6.30
C ASP A 396 -6.46 -7.43 6.69
N ALA A 397 -6.82 -7.55 7.97
CA ALA A 397 -8.14 -7.17 8.48
C ALA A 397 -8.40 -5.67 8.32
N LEU A 398 -7.41 -4.82 8.56
CA LEU A 398 -7.51 -3.38 8.37
C LEU A 398 -7.74 -3.03 6.89
N ASN A 399 -6.95 -3.59 5.97
CA ASN A 399 -7.08 -3.32 4.54
C ASN A 399 -8.42 -3.80 4.00
N ALA A 400 -8.86 -5.01 4.37
CA ALA A 400 -10.18 -5.53 4.01
C ALA A 400 -11.33 -4.67 4.56
N THR A 401 -11.18 -4.15 5.77
CA THR A 401 -12.21 -3.29 6.38
C THR A 401 -12.26 -1.92 5.70
N LYS A 402 -11.12 -1.32 5.34
CA LYS A 402 -11.08 -0.09 4.55
C LYS A 402 -11.78 -0.27 3.21
N ALA A 403 -11.41 -1.29 2.44
CA ALA A 403 -12.05 -1.59 1.17
C ALA A 403 -13.57 -1.83 1.30
N ALA A 404 -14.00 -2.51 2.37
CA ALA A 404 -15.41 -2.74 2.65
C ALA A 404 -16.19 -1.47 3.00
N VAL A 405 -15.56 -0.51 3.70
CA VAL A 405 -16.19 0.79 4.01
C VAL A 405 -16.30 1.66 2.75
N GLU A 406 -15.30 1.60 1.87
CA GLU A 406 -15.28 2.37 0.63
C GLU A 406 -16.26 1.82 -0.41
N GLU A 407 -16.25 0.51 -0.65
CA GLU A 407 -17.00 -0.11 -1.76
C GLU A 407 -18.18 -0.98 -1.31
N GLY A 408 -18.31 -1.27 0.00
CA GLY A 408 -19.33 -2.16 0.54
C GLY A 408 -18.94 -3.63 0.50
N ILE A 409 -19.90 -4.50 0.84
CA ILE A 409 -19.72 -5.95 0.93
C ILE A 409 -20.78 -6.71 0.13
N VAL A 410 -20.42 -7.94 -0.25
CA VAL A 410 -21.30 -8.93 -0.88
C VAL A 410 -21.27 -10.24 -0.10
N PRO A 411 -22.25 -11.15 -0.25
CA PRO A 411 -22.23 -12.47 0.37
C PRO A 411 -20.96 -13.25 0.01
N GLY A 412 -20.24 -13.71 1.02
CA GLY A 412 -19.00 -14.48 0.88
C GLY A 412 -19.22 -15.98 0.65
N GLY A 413 -18.17 -16.80 0.92
CA GLY A 413 -18.23 -18.25 0.80
C GLY A 413 -18.48 -18.78 -0.60
N GLY A 414 -18.22 -18.00 -1.65
CA GLY A 414 -18.49 -18.35 -3.05
C GLY A 414 -19.93 -18.11 -3.50
N ALA A 415 -20.84 -17.70 -2.62
CA ALA A 415 -22.27 -17.50 -2.97
C ALA A 415 -22.45 -16.44 -4.06
N THR A 416 -21.73 -15.32 -3.98
CA THR A 416 -21.76 -14.27 -5.01
C THR A 416 -21.27 -14.81 -6.36
N LEU A 417 -20.19 -15.60 -6.38
CA LEU A 417 -19.67 -16.17 -7.63
C LEU A 417 -20.67 -17.14 -8.28
N ILE A 418 -21.37 -17.96 -7.47
CA ILE A 418 -22.45 -18.83 -7.97
C ILE A 418 -23.62 -17.99 -8.51
N TYR A 419 -24.02 -16.93 -7.82
CA TYR A 419 -25.02 -16.01 -8.33
C TYR A 419 -24.61 -15.38 -9.67
N LEU A 420 -23.37 -14.88 -9.77
CA LEU A 420 -22.84 -14.30 -11.00
C LEU A 420 -22.76 -15.30 -12.16
N SER A 421 -22.49 -16.58 -11.89
CA SER A 421 -22.46 -17.60 -12.92
C SER A 421 -23.80 -17.72 -13.64
N THR A 422 -24.92 -17.47 -12.96
CA THR A 422 -26.26 -17.46 -13.57
C THR A 422 -26.49 -16.29 -14.56
N LYS A 423 -25.65 -15.25 -14.48
CA LYS A 423 -25.73 -14.06 -15.37
C LYS A 423 -24.92 -14.24 -16.65
N VAL A 424 -23.96 -15.16 -16.66
CA VAL A 424 -23.03 -15.35 -17.79
C VAL A 424 -23.76 -15.67 -19.09
N ASP A 425 -24.81 -16.49 -19.06
CA ASP A 425 -25.58 -16.83 -20.25
C ASP A 425 -26.28 -15.62 -20.89
N ALA A 426 -26.78 -14.70 -20.05
CA ALA A 426 -27.38 -13.46 -20.53
C ALA A 426 -26.33 -12.52 -21.16
N ILE A 427 -25.15 -12.40 -20.52
CA ILE A 427 -24.03 -11.60 -21.02
C ILE A 427 -23.52 -12.18 -22.34
N LYS A 428 -23.36 -13.49 -22.41
CA LYS A 428 -22.94 -14.22 -23.60
C LYS A 428 -23.78 -13.91 -24.83
N ASN A 429 -25.10 -13.67 -24.66
CA ASN A 429 -25.98 -13.31 -25.77
C ASN A 429 -25.69 -11.93 -26.38
N SER A 430 -25.02 -11.04 -25.65
CA SER A 430 -24.61 -9.70 -26.13
C SER A 430 -23.25 -9.71 -26.87
N LEU A 431 -22.50 -10.81 -26.78
CA LEU A 431 -21.17 -10.95 -27.36
C LEU A 431 -21.23 -11.45 -28.82
N THR A 432 -20.20 -11.16 -29.60
CA THR A 432 -20.02 -11.73 -30.94
C THR A 432 -19.76 -13.25 -30.87
N PRO A 433 -20.01 -14.00 -31.95
CA PRO A 433 -19.76 -15.46 -31.94
C PRO A 433 -18.33 -15.86 -31.53
N GLU A 434 -17.34 -15.06 -31.89
CA GLU A 434 -15.94 -15.31 -31.55
C GLU A 434 -15.59 -14.96 -30.08
N GLU A 435 -16.34 -14.07 -29.46
CA GLU A 435 -16.17 -13.65 -28.07
C GLU A 435 -16.96 -14.52 -27.08
N ARG A 436 -17.87 -15.38 -27.56
CA ARG A 436 -18.76 -16.22 -26.72
C ARG A 436 -18.11 -17.48 -26.14
N ILE A 437 -16.92 -17.78 -26.60
CA ILE A 437 -16.20 -19.01 -26.23
C ILE A 437 -15.79 -18.94 -24.77
#